data_2854cffb59a02f755d967e6c5cdb3fd7
#
_entry.id   2854cffb59a02f755d967e6c5cdb3fd7
#
_cell.length_a   1.000
_cell.length_b   1.000
_cell.length_c   1.000
_cell.angle_alpha   90.00
_cell.angle_beta   90.00
_cell.angle_gamma   90.00
#
_symmetry.space_group_name_H-M   'P 1'
#
loop_
_entity.id
_entity.type
_entity.pdbx_description
1 polymer ?
#
loop_
_entity_poly.entity_id
_entity_poly.type
_entity_poly.pdbx_seq_one_letter_code
_entity_poly.pdbx_strand_id
1 'polypeptide(L)'
;MSEFLMLGWNVAIPEVDMGDDIFVVRDDDGQLVRVQVKSAQAGTAPTKKAPHRLKAQFSARWGQISEAKTPDLTYVFVVRYGDSWLKFLVLERALIYQYYLTSSPAAQNYDSKKGMTVQIQFELGIGGTIQKATFLGNDVTGEVV
;
A
#
# COMPACT_ATOMS: atom_id res chain seq x y z
N MET A 1 -13.75 -1.30 -0.51
CA MET A 1 -14.96 -0.47 -0.34
C MET A 1 -15.83 -0.97 0.80
N SER A 2 -16.24 -2.24 0.84
CA SER A 2 -17.07 -2.82 1.91
C SER A 2 -16.51 -2.58 3.32
N GLU A 3 -15.21 -2.71 3.51
CA GLU A 3 -14.56 -2.49 4.82
C GLU A 3 -14.78 -1.08 5.37
N PHE A 4 -14.67 -0.05 4.53
CA PHE A 4 -14.92 1.33 4.95
C PHE A 4 -16.41 1.55 5.30
N LEU A 5 -17.31 0.98 4.52
CA LEU A 5 -18.76 1.05 4.81
C LEU A 5 -19.11 0.34 6.12
N MET A 6 -18.45 -0.76 6.44
CA MET A 6 -18.64 -1.46 7.73
C MET A 6 -18.14 -0.63 8.93
N LEU A 7 -17.20 0.28 8.70
CA LEU A 7 -16.73 1.24 9.71
C LEU A 7 -17.64 2.49 9.83
N GLY A 8 -18.73 2.55 9.06
CA GLY A 8 -19.66 3.68 9.07
C GLY A 8 -19.17 4.89 8.26
N TRP A 9 -18.20 4.71 7.36
CA TRP A 9 -17.68 5.77 6.52
C TRP A 9 -18.39 5.81 5.16
N ASN A 10 -18.64 7.01 4.65
CA ASN A 10 -19.15 7.18 3.29
C ASN A 10 -18.05 6.98 2.26
N VAL A 11 -18.35 6.27 1.20
CA VAL A 11 -17.41 5.95 0.12
C VAL A 11 -17.98 6.41 -1.22
N ALA A 12 -17.18 7.16 -1.98
CA ALA A 12 -17.50 7.55 -3.35
C ALA A 12 -16.42 7.03 -4.31
N ILE A 13 -16.86 6.65 -5.52
CA ILE A 13 -15.95 6.29 -6.61
C ILE A 13 -15.86 7.51 -7.54
N PRO A 14 -14.64 7.98 -7.87
CA PRO A 14 -14.49 9.07 -8.82
C PRO A 14 -15.02 8.66 -10.21
N GLU A 15 -15.77 9.55 -10.86
CA GLU A 15 -16.28 9.34 -12.21
C GLU A 15 -15.16 9.39 -13.26
N VAL A 16 -14.12 10.17 -12.96
CA VAL A 16 -12.94 10.32 -13.83
C VAL A 16 -11.73 9.73 -13.12
N ASP A 17 -11.04 8.81 -13.76
CA ASP A 17 -9.79 8.23 -13.25
C ASP A 17 -8.67 9.29 -13.29
N MET A 18 -8.45 9.92 -12.15
CA MET A 18 -7.33 10.84 -11.91
C MET A 18 -6.22 10.19 -11.05
N GLY A 19 -6.25 8.87 -10.92
CA GLY A 19 -5.31 8.11 -10.12
C GLY A 19 -5.76 7.88 -8.68
N ASP A 20 -7.00 8.21 -8.35
CA ASP A 20 -7.66 7.84 -7.09
C ASP A 20 -8.68 6.76 -7.38
N ASP A 21 -8.71 5.70 -6.57
CA ASP A 21 -9.68 4.62 -6.77
C ASP A 21 -10.98 4.90 -6.00
N ILE A 22 -10.86 5.49 -4.80
CA ILE A 22 -12.00 5.83 -3.97
C ILE A 22 -11.76 7.11 -3.15
N PHE A 23 -12.83 7.79 -2.85
CA PHE A 23 -12.89 8.83 -1.83
C PHE A 23 -13.62 8.29 -0.61
N VAL A 24 -13.07 8.54 0.57
CA VAL A 24 -13.66 8.17 1.84
C VAL A 24 -13.93 9.44 2.64
N VAL A 25 -15.17 9.62 3.09
CA VAL A 25 -15.55 10.72 3.95
C VAL A 25 -15.87 10.16 5.32
N ARG A 26 -15.17 10.64 6.34
CA ARG A 26 -15.46 10.28 7.73
C ARG A 26 -16.68 11.04 8.20
N ASP A 27 -17.64 10.33 8.80
CA ASP A 27 -18.89 10.95 9.26
C ASP A 27 -18.73 11.82 10.52
N ASP A 28 -17.70 11.55 11.31
CA ASP A 28 -17.46 12.22 12.58
C ASP A 28 -16.91 13.66 12.43
N ASP A 29 -16.08 13.89 11.42
CA ASP A 29 -15.43 15.18 11.19
C ASP A 29 -15.54 15.71 9.76
N GLY A 30 -16.17 14.94 8.85
CA GLY A 30 -16.32 15.28 7.44
C GLY A 30 -15.00 15.24 6.66
N GLN A 31 -13.93 14.69 7.22
CA GLN A 31 -12.62 14.63 6.56
C GLN A 31 -12.69 13.78 5.31
N LEU A 32 -12.24 14.34 4.18
CA LEU A 32 -12.08 13.63 2.92
C LEU A 32 -10.70 12.96 2.86
N VAL A 33 -10.69 11.65 2.68
CA VAL A 33 -9.48 10.86 2.45
C VAL A 33 -9.49 10.34 1.01
N ARG A 34 -8.42 10.59 0.29
CA ARG A 34 -8.20 10.07 -1.06
C ARG A 34 -7.45 8.75 -0.97
N VAL A 35 -7.99 7.70 -1.52
CA VAL A 35 -7.45 6.35 -1.40
C VAL A 35 -7.11 5.78 -2.77
N GLN A 36 -5.88 5.25 -2.88
CA GLN A 36 -5.42 4.45 -4.01
C GLN A 36 -5.27 3.00 -3.54
N VAL A 37 -6.02 2.11 -4.15
CA VAL A 37 -5.92 0.66 -3.86
C VAL A 37 -4.93 0.02 -4.82
N LYS A 38 -4.01 -0.75 -4.29
CA LYS A 38 -3.07 -1.59 -5.07
C LYS A 38 -3.23 -3.03 -4.64
N SER A 39 -3.46 -3.93 -5.58
CA SER A 39 -3.57 -5.36 -5.31
C SER A 39 -2.46 -6.15 -6.00
N ALA A 40 -1.99 -7.20 -5.34
CA ALA A 40 -1.02 -8.12 -5.91
C ALA A 40 -1.17 -9.52 -5.33
N GLN A 41 -0.77 -10.51 -6.12
CA GLN A 41 -0.59 -11.89 -5.67
C GLN A 41 0.78 -12.00 -4.98
N ALA A 42 0.80 -12.51 -3.75
CA ALA A 42 2.05 -12.85 -3.10
C ALA A 42 2.62 -14.15 -3.67
N GLY A 43 3.90 -14.12 -3.99
CA GLY A 43 4.70 -15.31 -4.20
C GLY A 43 5.37 -15.73 -2.90
N THR A 44 5.57 -17.03 -2.73
CA THR A 44 6.52 -17.51 -1.73
C THR A 44 7.92 -17.15 -2.21
N ALA A 45 8.72 -16.49 -1.37
CA ALA A 45 10.16 -16.41 -1.57
C ALA A 45 10.79 -17.56 -0.75
N PRO A 46 10.78 -18.81 -1.26
CA PRO A 46 11.28 -19.93 -0.51
C PRO A 46 12.80 -19.85 -0.50
N THR A 47 13.35 -19.25 0.51
CA THR A 47 14.69 -19.59 0.91
C THR A 47 14.58 -20.71 1.94
N LYS A 48 15.46 -21.71 1.87
CA LYS A 48 15.54 -22.78 2.90
C LYS A 48 15.65 -22.21 4.33
N LYS A 49 16.02 -20.91 4.45
CA LYS A 49 16.20 -20.20 5.72
C LYS A 49 14.97 -19.40 6.20
N ALA A 50 13.97 -19.16 5.33
CA ALA A 50 12.78 -18.39 5.69
C ALA A 50 11.55 -18.90 4.93
N PRO A 51 11.04 -20.10 5.27
CA PRO A 51 9.92 -20.73 4.55
C PRO A 51 8.58 -20.01 4.71
N HIS A 52 8.49 -19.07 5.64
CA HIS A 52 7.27 -18.31 5.95
C HIS A 52 7.30 -16.86 5.45
N ARG A 53 8.24 -16.53 4.55
CA ARG A 53 8.32 -15.19 3.98
C ARG A 53 7.55 -15.11 2.67
N LEU A 54 6.61 -14.17 2.62
CA LEU A 54 5.86 -13.83 1.42
C LEU A 54 6.36 -12.52 0.84
N LYS A 55 6.28 -12.39 -0.47
CA LYS A 55 6.69 -11.20 -1.21
C LYS A 55 5.61 -10.81 -2.20
N ALA A 56 5.18 -9.55 -2.16
CA ALA A 56 4.29 -8.96 -3.14
C ALA A 56 4.97 -7.76 -3.82
N GLN A 57 4.70 -7.58 -5.10
CA GLN A 57 5.22 -6.47 -5.90
C GLN A 57 4.07 -5.70 -6.52
N PHE A 58 4.16 -4.38 -6.45
CA PHE A 58 3.15 -3.47 -6.98
C PHE A 58 3.80 -2.50 -7.94
N SER A 59 3.08 -2.15 -9.00
CA SER A 59 3.50 -1.13 -9.94
C SER A 59 2.91 0.23 -9.56
N ALA A 60 3.73 1.27 -9.69
CA ALA A 60 3.32 2.66 -9.53
C ALA A 60 4.07 3.53 -10.53
N ARG A 61 3.65 4.79 -10.70
CA ARG A 61 4.42 5.80 -11.40
C ARG A 61 5.06 6.73 -10.39
N TRP A 62 6.27 7.21 -10.67
CA TRP A 62 6.98 8.09 -9.76
C TRP A 62 6.16 9.35 -9.40
N GLY A 63 5.50 9.97 -10.37
CA GLY A 63 4.65 11.13 -10.13
C GLY A 63 3.53 10.86 -9.12
N GLN A 64 2.96 9.64 -9.09
CA GLN A 64 1.95 9.27 -8.10
C GLN A 64 2.50 9.22 -6.67
N ILE A 65 3.82 9.01 -6.53
CA ILE A 65 4.49 8.92 -5.23
C ILE A 65 5.13 10.26 -4.86
N SER A 66 5.77 10.96 -5.81
CA SER A 66 6.53 12.17 -5.55
C SER A 66 5.70 13.45 -5.46
N GLU A 67 4.56 13.50 -6.14
CA GLU A 67 3.73 14.70 -6.21
C GLU A 67 2.70 14.72 -5.07
N ALA A 68 2.86 15.65 -4.13
CA ALA A 68 1.89 15.88 -3.07
C ALA A 68 0.57 16.42 -3.65
N LYS A 69 -0.54 16.01 -3.05
CA LYS A 69 -1.89 16.47 -3.41
C LYS A 69 -2.63 16.98 -2.16
N THR A 70 -3.73 17.68 -2.37
CA THR A 70 -4.56 18.21 -1.28
C THR A 70 -6.02 17.78 -1.46
N PRO A 71 -6.59 16.96 -0.59
CA PRO A 71 -5.93 16.15 0.44
C PRO A 71 -4.90 15.19 -0.14
N ASP A 72 -3.90 14.78 0.64
CA ASP A 72 -2.88 13.85 0.16
C ASP A 72 -3.42 12.42 0.04
N LEU A 73 -2.69 11.58 -0.65
CA LEU A 73 -3.13 10.25 -1.03
C LEU A 73 -2.72 9.21 0.02
N THR A 74 -3.65 8.35 0.38
CA THR A 74 -3.42 7.16 1.20
C THR A 74 -3.44 5.93 0.30
N TYR A 75 -2.42 5.11 0.40
CA TYR A 75 -2.34 3.83 -0.32
C TYR A 75 -2.83 2.69 0.55
N VAL A 76 -3.68 1.86 -0.02
CA VAL A 76 -4.11 0.59 0.57
C VAL A 76 -3.57 -0.55 -0.29
N PHE A 77 -2.62 -1.30 0.25
CA PHE A 77 -2.04 -2.45 -0.42
C PHE A 77 -2.76 -3.72 0.02
N VAL A 78 -3.37 -4.40 -0.93
CA VAL A 78 -4.13 -5.62 -0.72
C VAL A 78 -3.35 -6.79 -1.32
N VAL A 79 -3.02 -7.76 -0.50
CA VAL A 79 -2.20 -8.90 -0.92
C VAL A 79 -3.02 -10.18 -0.86
N ARG A 80 -3.07 -10.89 -1.96
CA ARG A 80 -3.66 -12.22 -2.05
C ARG A 80 -2.56 -13.28 -1.92
N TYR A 81 -2.81 -14.29 -1.09
CA TYR A 81 -1.95 -15.45 -0.96
C TYR A 81 -2.80 -16.73 -1.05
N GLY A 82 -2.55 -17.56 -2.06
CA GLY A 82 -3.44 -18.64 -2.41
C GLY A 82 -4.85 -18.11 -2.74
N ASP A 83 -5.85 -18.66 -2.10
CA ASP A 83 -7.25 -18.25 -2.26
C ASP A 83 -7.74 -17.27 -1.20
N SER A 84 -6.85 -16.77 -0.37
CA SER A 84 -7.17 -15.87 0.74
C SER A 84 -6.55 -14.49 0.56
N TRP A 85 -7.24 -13.47 1.05
CA TRP A 85 -6.68 -12.14 1.24
C TRP A 85 -5.94 -12.08 2.57
N LEU A 86 -4.74 -11.51 2.55
CA LEU A 86 -4.04 -11.13 3.78
C LEU A 86 -4.65 -9.84 4.34
N LYS A 87 -4.18 -9.43 5.51
CA LYS A 87 -4.48 -8.10 6.05
C LYS A 87 -3.99 -7.01 5.12
N PHE A 88 -4.61 -5.83 5.19
CA PHE A 88 -4.24 -4.68 4.39
C PHE A 88 -3.05 -3.95 5.02
N LEU A 89 -2.19 -3.39 4.16
CA LEU A 89 -1.17 -2.43 4.58
C LEU A 89 -1.60 -1.05 4.12
N VAL A 90 -1.73 -0.12 5.06
CA VAL A 90 -2.19 1.25 4.80
C VAL A 90 -1.03 2.22 5.02
N LEU A 91 -0.64 2.95 3.99
CA LEU A 91 0.49 3.88 4.04
C LEU A 91 0.11 5.23 3.40
N GLU A 92 0.50 6.32 4.04
CA GLU A 92 0.43 7.65 3.45
C GLU A 92 1.44 7.79 2.31
N ARG A 93 1.06 8.51 1.24
CA ARG A 93 1.94 8.79 0.11
C ARG A 93 3.29 9.40 0.54
N ALA A 94 3.25 10.34 1.47
CA ALA A 94 4.46 11.01 1.97
C ALA A 94 5.45 10.03 2.61
N LEU A 95 4.96 9.05 3.35
CA LEU A 95 5.79 8.00 3.97
C LEU A 95 6.41 7.09 2.91
N ILE A 96 5.62 6.69 1.89
CA ILE A 96 6.12 5.90 0.76
C ILE A 96 7.24 6.66 0.02
N TYR A 97 7.06 7.96 -0.21
CA TYR A 97 8.07 8.82 -0.83
C TYR A 97 9.38 8.84 -0.03
N GLN A 98 9.30 9.02 1.29
CA GLN A 98 10.46 9.00 2.16
C GLN A 98 11.20 7.65 2.13
N TYR A 99 10.46 6.54 2.25
CA TYR A 99 11.06 5.20 2.19
C TYR A 99 11.74 4.93 0.84
N TYR A 100 11.11 5.42 -0.24
CA TYR A 100 11.68 5.24 -1.56
C TYR A 100 12.99 6.03 -1.74
N LEU A 101 13.03 7.28 -1.31
CA LEU A 101 14.25 8.11 -1.37
C LEU A 101 15.37 7.55 -0.49
N THR A 102 15.04 7.01 0.67
CA THR A 102 16.02 6.35 1.55
C THR A 102 16.64 5.13 0.87
N SER A 103 15.82 4.33 0.20
CA SER A 103 16.26 3.12 -0.51
C SER A 103 16.97 3.42 -1.84
N SER A 104 16.60 4.52 -2.49
CA SER A 104 17.10 4.91 -3.81
C SER A 104 17.18 6.44 -3.93
N PRO A 105 18.22 7.08 -3.38
CA PRO A 105 18.34 8.56 -3.38
C PRO A 105 18.31 9.19 -4.78
N ALA A 106 18.76 8.47 -5.80
CA ALA A 106 18.73 8.93 -7.20
C ALA A 106 17.29 9.14 -7.72
N ALA A 107 16.29 8.59 -7.04
CA ALA A 107 14.89 8.69 -7.45
C ALA A 107 14.37 10.14 -7.45
N GLN A 108 14.97 11.05 -6.67
CA GLN A 108 14.62 12.47 -6.70
C GLN A 108 14.71 13.10 -8.11
N ASN A 109 15.52 12.51 -9.01
CA ASN A 109 15.73 12.99 -10.38
C ASN A 109 14.89 12.21 -11.40
N TYR A 110 13.98 11.34 -10.98
CA TYR A 110 13.17 10.58 -11.91
C TYR A 110 12.09 11.44 -12.55
N ASP A 111 11.84 11.16 -13.83
CA ASP A 111 10.66 11.68 -14.53
C ASP A 111 9.36 11.17 -13.88
N SER A 112 8.33 12.01 -13.83
CA SER A 112 7.04 11.67 -13.20
C SER A 112 6.36 10.44 -13.83
N LYS A 113 6.61 10.17 -15.11
CA LYS A 113 6.06 9.01 -15.84
C LYS A 113 6.86 7.73 -15.62
N LYS A 114 8.02 7.81 -14.94
CA LYS A 114 8.84 6.62 -14.69
C LYS A 114 8.07 5.56 -13.93
N GLY A 115 8.01 4.37 -14.52
CA GLY A 115 7.47 3.18 -13.86
C GLY A 115 8.34 2.74 -12.69
N MET A 116 7.69 2.41 -11.59
CA MET A 116 8.30 2.00 -10.33
C MET A 116 7.74 0.66 -9.91
N THR A 117 8.57 -0.13 -9.24
CA THR A 117 8.13 -1.33 -8.53
C THR A 117 8.37 -1.14 -7.04
N VAL A 118 7.30 -1.24 -6.26
CA VAL A 118 7.39 -1.25 -4.80
C VAL A 118 7.19 -2.66 -4.29
N GLN A 119 7.95 -3.02 -3.27
CA GLN A 119 7.94 -4.38 -2.74
C GLN A 119 7.56 -4.40 -1.28
N ILE A 120 6.61 -5.26 -0.96
CA ILE A 120 6.21 -5.59 0.40
C ILE A 120 6.63 -7.03 0.69
N GLN A 121 7.16 -7.27 1.89
CA GLN A 121 7.43 -8.61 2.41
C GLN A 121 6.69 -8.80 3.71
N PHE A 122 6.11 -9.99 3.88
CA PHE A 122 5.48 -10.42 5.13
C PHE A 122 6.20 -11.64 5.68
N GLU A 123 6.43 -11.64 6.97
CA GLU A 123 6.84 -12.84 7.71
C GLU A 123 5.61 -13.37 8.45
N LEU A 124 5.23 -14.60 8.13
CA LEU A 124 4.08 -15.26 8.74
C LEU A 124 4.51 -16.09 9.93
N GLY A 125 3.76 -15.99 11.01
CA GLY A 125 3.85 -16.86 12.15
C GLY A 125 2.93 -18.08 12.04
N ILE A 126 2.81 -18.80 13.15
CA ILE A 126 1.93 -19.95 13.26
C ILE A 126 0.49 -19.51 12.98
N GLY A 127 -0.22 -20.31 12.17
CA GLY A 127 -1.62 -20.02 11.80
C GLY A 127 -1.78 -18.92 10.74
N GLY A 128 -0.68 -18.50 10.07
CA GLY A 128 -0.74 -17.52 8.98
C GLY A 128 -0.88 -16.07 9.44
N THR A 129 -0.67 -15.78 10.72
CA THR A 129 -0.68 -14.40 11.24
C THR A 129 0.55 -13.63 10.75
N ILE A 130 0.37 -12.37 10.35
CA ILE A 130 1.49 -11.51 9.98
C ILE A 130 2.21 -11.10 11.27
N GLN A 131 3.47 -11.53 11.42
CA GLN A 131 4.34 -11.14 12.53
C GLN A 131 5.19 -9.94 12.21
N LYS A 132 5.55 -9.79 10.94
CA LYS A 132 6.34 -8.65 10.46
C LYS A 132 5.94 -8.30 9.04
N ALA A 133 5.83 -7.00 8.79
CA ALA A 133 5.68 -6.45 7.44
C ALA A 133 6.81 -5.46 7.17
N THR A 134 7.41 -5.52 5.97
CA THR A 134 8.42 -4.55 5.53
C THR A 134 8.04 -3.99 4.15
N PHE A 135 8.22 -2.68 4.01
CA PHE A 135 8.02 -1.95 2.77
C PHE A 135 9.36 -1.33 2.35
N LEU A 136 9.89 -1.74 1.20
CA LEU A 136 11.21 -1.32 0.73
C LEU A 136 12.31 -1.46 1.81
N GLY A 137 12.22 -2.49 2.64
CA GLY A 137 13.16 -2.76 3.73
C GLY A 137 12.84 -2.07 5.06
N ASN A 138 11.91 -1.12 5.10
CA ASN A 138 11.48 -0.46 6.34
C ASN A 138 10.39 -1.27 7.05
N ASP A 139 10.43 -1.31 8.38
CA ASP A 139 9.41 -1.98 9.17
C ASP A 139 8.11 -1.16 9.15
N VAL A 140 7.03 -1.80 8.73
CA VAL A 140 5.69 -1.22 8.63
C VAL A 140 4.65 -2.14 9.29
N THR A 141 5.07 -2.92 10.26
CA THR A 141 4.19 -3.89 10.94
C THR A 141 3.02 -3.19 11.64
N GLY A 142 3.25 -2.00 12.17
CA GLY A 142 2.22 -1.19 12.82
C GLY A 142 1.13 -0.65 11.87
N GLU A 143 1.38 -0.65 10.57
CA GLU A 143 0.48 -0.16 9.52
C GLU A 143 -0.37 -1.28 8.88
N VAL A 144 -0.29 -2.49 9.43
CA VAL A 144 -1.07 -3.65 8.98
C VAL A 144 -2.39 -3.70 9.73
N VAL A 145 -3.50 -3.61 8.99
CA VAL A 145 -4.89 -3.62 9.52
C VAL A 145 -5.68 -4.82 9.01
#